data_7fb348de18c7169b88c648d73a086380
#
_entry.id   7fb348de18c7169b88c648d73a086380
#
_cell.length_a   1.000
_cell.length_b   1.000
_cell.length_c   1.000
_cell.angle_alpha   90.00
_cell.angle_beta   90.00
_cell.angle_gamma   90.00
#
_symmetry.space_group_name_H-M   'P 1'
#
loop_
_entity.id
_entity.type
_entity.pdbx_description
1 polymer ?
#
loop_
_entity_poly.entity_id
_entity_poly.type
_entity_poly.pdbx_seq_one_letter_code
_entity_poly.pdbx_strand_id
1 'polypeptide(L)'
;MNAFKNVGFAYQLMQCDAIHEICDQEVYDMIDKVIFQTLGPRGLSQIISAGNRVTIKVNLVGAHLGARGEKGRAIITDPRIVRYVAEKVREIIGPRGVIKVIGTTHYYHKNPSLKEEATSFFWAKLGRSGNNAVNPYVDICYDGNADGILDGTSNARLINLDALGENERFCRTISLNNGTRVDVAFPKFLRTREEAWRAREPNEYTDVFIGLPIFKTHGLMGMTGALKLHYGIRSMYGAHSDAGRYGHNGIYFDETGNMHGRHNLVDYLCAQHLIRSYDYSILDALTLNLQGPALPMGLITDIADTDQKADFILTNCIMASLDPVALDVAATNLMGFDLRSIPLLEEAKKNGIGETDPAHIFINGDRAFSRVRLHLWNQFGPDKYPPPPRVGAMQLKKTQVDPDFNIFLYPPKKIGLHRYIFKYRIIPISEPDKTDLDPSIKITRVEIHAHKILLAVRTVGDLTSGELIIDLNKDEFSLLRNTALACQGHAWDQYFNCRAGNESFIYSS
;
A
#
# COMPACT_ATOMS: atom_id res chain seq x y z
N MET A 1 -20.67 -12.77 -8.80
CA MET A 1 -19.54 -12.04 -9.39
C MET A 1 -18.67 -11.56 -8.24
N ASN A 2 -17.44 -12.05 -8.14
CA ASN A 2 -16.49 -11.46 -7.18
C ASN A 2 -16.25 -10.02 -7.63
N ALA A 3 -16.62 -9.07 -6.78
CA ALA A 3 -16.37 -7.67 -7.07
C ALA A 3 -14.85 -7.44 -7.13
N PHE A 4 -14.39 -6.76 -8.18
CA PHE A 4 -12.99 -6.36 -8.28
C PHE A 4 -12.56 -5.55 -7.07
N LYS A 5 -11.32 -5.76 -6.62
CA LYS A 5 -10.71 -4.91 -5.61
C LYS A 5 -10.09 -3.69 -6.28
N ASN A 6 -10.52 -2.51 -5.90
CA ASN A 6 -10.03 -1.27 -6.46
C ASN A 6 -8.75 -0.81 -5.74
N VAL A 7 -7.73 -0.49 -6.53
CA VAL A 7 -6.53 0.22 -6.09
C VAL A 7 -6.48 1.56 -6.81
N GLY A 8 -6.52 2.65 -6.06
CA GLY A 8 -6.30 4.00 -6.59
C GLY A 8 -4.81 4.25 -6.78
N PHE A 9 -4.45 4.94 -7.85
CA PHE A 9 -3.10 5.34 -8.15
C PHE A 9 -3.05 6.79 -8.62
N ALA A 10 -2.28 7.60 -7.92
CA ALA A 10 -1.98 8.97 -8.31
C ALA A 10 -0.47 9.18 -8.35
N TYR A 11 0.00 9.98 -9.29
CA TYR A 11 1.38 10.40 -9.38
C TYR A 11 1.46 11.83 -9.90
N GLN A 12 2.55 12.52 -9.56
CA GLN A 12 2.88 13.81 -10.09
C GLN A 12 4.03 13.66 -11.09
N LEU A 13 3.86 14.19 -12.29
CA LEU A 13 4.89 14.16 -13.33
C LEU A 13 6.17 14.84 -12.82
N MET A 14 7.28 14.13 -12.91
CA MET A 14 8.58 14.76 -12.80
C MET A 14 8.73 15.69 -14.03
N GLN A 15 8.78 16.98 -13.80
CA GLN A 15 9.11 17.92 -14.87
C GLN A 15 10.59 17.76 -15.21
N CYS A 16 10.87 17.41 -16.47
CA CYS A 16 12.17 17.43 -17.14
C CYS A 16 13.41 17.40 -16.23
N ASP A 17 14.02 16.23 -16.09
CA ASP A 17 15.40 15.99 -15.63
C ASP A 17 15.84 16.50 -14.25
N ALA A 18 15.04 17.28 -13.55
CA ALA A 18 15.30 17.69 -12.18
C ALA A 18 14.38 16.88 -11.23
N ILE A 19 14.99 16.19 -10.27
CA ILE A 19 14.29 15.61 -9.13
C ILE A 19 13.59 16.76 -8.41
N HIS A 20 12.32 16.97 -8.67
CA HIS A 20 11.54 18.01 -8.06
C HIS A 20 10.87 17.46 -6.80
N GLU A 21 11.18 18.07 -5.66
CA GLU A 21 10.44 17.83 -4.44
C GLU A 21 9.03 18.42 -4.59
N ILE A 22 8.01 17.56 -4.56
CA ILE A 22 6.62 17.98 -4.66
C ILE A 22 6.19 18.75 -3.42
N CYS A 23 5.40 19.81 -3.63
CA CYS A 23 4.87 20.62 -2.54
C CYS A 23 3.72 19.92 -1.80
N ASP A 24 3.33 20.47 -0.65
CA ASP A 24 2.27 19.90 0.18
C ASP A 24 0.95 19.78 -0.58
N GLN A 25 0.58 20.80 -1.37
CA GLN A 25 -0.66 20.79 -2.15
C GLN A 25 -0.70 19.66 -3.18
N GLU A 26 0.43 19.38 -3.85
CA GLU A 26 0.52 18.26 -4.79
C GLU A 26 0.32 16.91 -4.09
N VAL A 27 0.84 16.74 -2.86
CA VAL A 27 0.60 15.56 -2.04
C VAL A 27 -0.88 15.45 -1.69
N TYR A 28 -1.51 16.55 -1.28
CA TYR A 28 -2.92 16.59 -0.92
C TYR A 28 -3.83 16.26 -2.11
N ASP A 29 -3.54 16.82 -3.28
CA ASP A 29 -4.27 16.55 -4.52
C ASP A 29 -4.17 15.06 -4.93
N MET A 30 -3.00 14.44 -4.73
CA MET A 30 -2.84 13.01 -4.97
C MET A 30 -3.64 12.15 -3.98
N ILE A 31 -3.69 12.54 -2.70
CA ILE A 31 -4.50 11.85 -1.68
C ILE A 31 -5.99 11.94 -2.05
N ASP A 32 -6.49 13.13 -2.36
CA ASP A 32 -7.89 13.31 -2.77
C ASP A 32 -8.22 12.48 -4.01
N LYS A 33 -7.29 12.42 -4.97
CA LYS A 33 -7.45 11.63 -6.18
C LYS A 33 -7.56 10.13 -5.90
N VAL A 34 -6.70 9.55 -5.08
CA VAL A 34 -6.78 8.11 -4.76
C VAL A 34 -7.99 7.78 -3.90
N ILE A 35 -8.40 8.69 -3.00
CA ILE A 35 -9.63 8.56 -2.22
C ILE A 35 -10.84 8.54 -3.17
N PHE A 36 -10.92 9.48 -4.11
CA PHE A 36 -12.00 9.51 -5.10
C PHE A 36 -12.01 8.25 -5.97
N GLN A 37 -10.86 7.80 -6.43
CA GLN A 37 -10.73 6.60 -7.27
C GLN A 37 -11.20 5.32 -6.58
N THR A 38 -11.07 5.24 -5.25
CA THR A 38 -11.39 4.03 -4.47
C THR A 38 -12.73 4.08 -3.77
N LEU A 39 -13.16 5.26 -3.32
CA LEU A 39 -14.36 5.48 -2.52
C LEU A 39 -15.44 6.30 -3.24
N GLY A 40 -15.12 6.83 -4.43
CA GLY A 40 -16.04 7.66 -5.20
C GLY A 40 -16.23 9.07 -4.62
N PRO A 41 -17.28 9.79 -5.07
CA PRO A 41 -17.45 11.23 -4.78
C PRO A 41 -17.70 11.56 -3.31
N ARG A 42 -18.12 10.60 -2.49
CA ARG A 42 -18.27 10.80 -1.04
C ARG A 42 -16.95 10.70 -0.28
N GLY A 43 -15.87 10.27 -0.94
CA GLY A 43 -14.56 10.14 -0.31
C GLY A 43 -14.61 9.32 0.98
N LEU A 44 -13.85 9.72 1.99
CA LEU A 44 -13.80 9.04 3.29
C LEU A 44 -15.16 8.95 4.00
N SER A 45 -16.12 9.81 3.68
CA SER A 45 -17.50 9.72 4.23
C SER A 45 -18.25 8.46 3.75
N GLN A 46 -17.68 7.69 2.82
CA GLN A 46 -18.18 6.36 2.46
C GLN A 46 -18.00 5.33 3.59
N ILE A 47 -16.96 5.49 4.38
CA ILE A 47 -16.55 4.55 5.44
C ILE A 47 -16.52 5.16 6.84
N ILE A 48 -16.52 6.49 6.96
CA ILE A 48 -16.44 7.23 8.21
C ILE A 48 -17.73 8.04 8.40
N SER A 49 -18.24 8.08 9.63
CA SER A 49 -19.41 8.84 10.02
C SER A 49 -19.10 9.79 11.18
N ALA A 50 -19.97 10.78 11.37
CA ALA A 50 -19.89 11.70 12.50
C ALA A 50 -19.86 10.94 13.84
N GLY A 51 -18.96 11.34 14.74
CA GLY A 51 -18.78 10.73 16.04
C GLY A 51 -18.00 9.41 16.04
N ASN A 52 -17.51 8.93 14.90
CA ASN A 52 -16.68 7.72 14.86
C ASN A 52 -15.38 7.87 15.65
N ARG A 53 -14.88 6.73 16.11
CA ARG A 53 -13.53 6.57 16.67
C ARG A 53 -12.64 6.01 15.56
N VAL A 54 -11.73 6.81 15.06
CA VAL A 54 -10.84 6.45 13.94
C VAL A 54 -9.44 6.25 14.48
N THR A 55 -8.83 5.12 14.14
CA THR A 55 -7.42 4.87 14.44
C THR A 55 -6.60 4.89 13.16
N ILE A 56 -5.52 5.66 13.16
CA ILE A 56 -4.59 5.81 12.03
C ILE A 56 -3.25 5.19 12.42
N LYS A 57 -2.86 4.11 11.75
CA LYS A 57 -1.55 3.47 11.96
C LYS A 57 -0.52 3.99 10.98
N VAL A 58 0.59 4.49 11.50
CA VAL A 58 1.70 5.01 10.70
C VAL A 58 2.96 4.16 10.88
N ASN A 59 3.89 4.24 9.94
CA ASN A 59 5.21 3.64 10.05
C ASN A 59 6.20 4.66 10.62
N LEU A 60 6.71 4.40 11.82
CA LEU A 60 7.68 5.26 12.51
C LEU A 60 9.02 4.54 12.77
N VAL A 61 9.24 3.39 12.14
CA VAL A 61 10.51 2.67 12.28
C VAL A 61 11.67 3.56 11.86
N GLY A 62 12.58 3.84 12.81
CA GLY A 62 13.69 4.75 12.55
C GLY A 62 13.30 6.23 12.55
N ALA A 63 12.25 6.63 13.26
CA ALA A 63 11.79 8.03 13.35
C ALA A 63 12.93 9.01 13.72
N HIS A 64 13.92 8.55 14.50
CA HIS A 64 15.13 9.31 14.80
C HIS A 64 15.99 9.62 13.58
N LEU A 65 15.84 8.85 12.48
CA LEU A 65 16.51 9.09 11.20
C LEU A 65 15.72 10.09 10.36
N GLY A 66 14.38 10.12 10.50
CA GLY A 66 13.49 11.06 9.84
C GLY A 66 13.71 12.51 10.20
N ALA A 67 14.18 12.76 11.43
CA ALA A 67 14.51 14.09 11.90
C ALA A 67 15.78 14.69 11.24
N ARG A 68 16.49 13.97 10.40
CA ARG A 68 17.75 14.36 9.75
C ARG A 68 17.59 14.75 8.27
N GLY A 69 16.42 15.19 7.82
CA GLY A 69 16.18 15.68 6.48
C GLY A 69 15.65 14.67 5.47
N GLU A 70 15.83 14.90 4.18
CA GLU A 70 15.23 14.16 3.05
C GLU A 70 15.40 12.64 3.12
N LYS A 71 16.52 12.14 3.63
CA LYS A 71 16.80 10.70 3.77
C LYS A 71 15.84 9.99 4.74
N GLY A 72 15.22 10.71 5.66
CA GLY A 72 14.26 10.15 6.61
C GLY A 72 12.87 9.93 6.02
N ARG A 73 12.49 10.69 5.02
CA ARG A 73 11.17 10.59 4.38
C ARG A 73 10.90 9.21 3.77
N ALA A 74 11.92 8.56 3.22
CA ALA A 74 11.78 7.22 2.66
C ALA A 74 11.81 6.07 3.70
N ILE A 75 11.85 6.39 4.98
CA ILE A 75 11.93 5.40 6.08
C ILE A 75 10.66 5.37 6.90
N ILE A 76 10.06 6.55 7.14
CA ILE A 76 8.81 6.73 7.89
C ILE A 76 7.72 7.28 6.96
N THR A 77 6.46 7.08 7.33
CA THR A 77 5.34 7.66 6.58
C THR A 77 5.49 9.19 6.50
N ASP A 78 5.32 9.76 5.33
CA ASP A 78 5.46 11.22 5.13
C ASP A 78 4.44 11.96 6.02
N PRO A 79 4.88 12.91 6.84
CA PRO A 79 4.01 13.62 7.78
C PRO A 79 2.93 14.45 7.09
N ARG A 80 3.14 14.88 5.85
CA ARG A 80 2.10 15.58 5.06
C ARG A 80 0.90 14.69 4.81
N ILE A 81 1.13 13.41 4.51
CA ILE A 81 0.06 12.40 4.33
C ILE A 81 -0.70 12.22 5.66
N VAL A 82 0.02 12.07 6.77
CA VAL A 82 -0.60 11.86 8.09
C VAL A 82 -1.47 13.06 8.48
N ARG A 83 -0.95 14.27 8.32
CA ARG A 83 -1.64 15.52 8.62
C ARG A 83 -2.93 15.62 7.81
N TYR A 84 -2.80 15.53 6.49
CA TYR A 84 -3.95 15.73 5.60
C TYR A 84 -5.05 14.69 5.82
N VAL A 85 -4.68 13.43 6.01
CA VAL A 85 -5.65 12.36 6.32
C VAL A 85 -6.33 12.61 7.67
N ALA A 86 -5.58 13.02 8.71
CA ALA A 86 -6.13 13.32 10.02
C ALA A 86 -7.11 14.51 9.97
N GLU A 87 -6.77 15.56 9.21
CA GLU A 87 -7.65 16.72 8.98
C GLU A 87 -8.95 16.31 8.27
N LYS A 88 -8.86 15.55 7.18
CA LYS A 88 -10.05 15.01 6.48
C LYS A 88 -10.92 14.13 7.36
N VAL A 89 -10.31 13.29 8.20
CA VAL A 89 -11.04 12.49 9.18
C VAL A 89 -11.73 13.39 10.19
N ARG A 90 -11.05 14.43 10.70
CA ARG A 90 -11.59 15.37 11.68
C ARG A 90 -12.81 16.12 11.13
N GLU A 91 -12.74 16.56 9.89
CA GLU A 91 -13.86 17.23 9.21
C GLU A 91 -15.14 16.36 9.24
N ILE A 92 -14.98 15.04 9.02
CA ILE A 92 -16.13 14.12 8.95
C ILE A 92 -16.65 13.74 10.32
N ILE A 93 -15.76 13.35 11.25
CA ILE A 93 -16.19 12.85 12.56
C ILE A 93 -16.66 13.95 13.51
N GLY A 94 -16.28 15.21 13.24
CA GLY A 94 -16.63 16.37 14.06
C GLY A 94 -16.06 16.32 15.49
N PRO A 95 -16.47 17.24 16.36
CA PRO A 95 -15.85 17.41 17.70
C PRO A 95 -16.11 16.25 18.66
N ARG A 96 -17.14 15.42 18.41
CA ARG A 96 -17.45 14.26 19.28
C ARG A 96 -16.70 13.00 18.87
N GLY A 97 -16.11 12.97 17.68
CA GLY A 97 -15.31 11.84 17.21
C GLY A 97 -13.93 11.82 17.85
N VAL A 98 -13.26 10.68 17.81
CA VAL A 98 -11.93 10.48 18.36
C VAL A 98 -10.97 10.03 17.27
N ILE A 99 -9.81 10.68 17.18
CA ILE A 99 -8.70 10.22 16.34
C ILE A 99 -7.60 9.68 17.25
N LYS A 100 -7.10 8.48 16.93
CA LYS A 100 -5.88 7.94 17.54
C LYS A 100 -4.87 7.73 16.40
N VAL A 101 -3.72 8.41 16.44
CA VAL A 101 -2.59 8.12 15.59
C VAL A 101 -1.67 7.18 16.35
N ILE A 102 -1.35 6.02 15.79
CA ILE A 102 -0.59 4.99 16.49
C ILE A 102 0.65 4.58 15.70
N GLY A 103 1.74 4.33 16.43
CA GLY A 103 3.00 3.91 15.85
C GLY A 103 3.95 3.32 16.87
N THR A 104 5.06 2.77 16.37
CA THR A 104 6.20 2.35 17.20
C THR A 104 7.49 2.77 16.51
N THR A 105 8.45 3.24 17.28
CA THR A 105 9.77 3.65 16.78
C THR A 105 10.74 2.47 16.68
N HIS A 106 10.36 1.31 17.21
CA HIS A 106 11.26 0.15 17.42
C HIS A 106 12.54 0.50 18.18
N TYR A 107 12.45 1.45 19.08
CA TYR A 107 13.57 1.73 19.99
C TYR A 107 13.57 0.68 21.10
N TYR A 108 14.52 -0.23 20.99
CA TYR A 108 14.69 -1.32 21.94
C TYR A 108 15.33 -0.82 23.23
N HIS A 109 14.56 -0.63 24.29
CA HIS A 109 15.09 -0.72 25.61
C HIS A 109 15.00 -2.18 26.09
N LYS A 110 16.16 -2.76 26.42
CA LYS A 110 16.22 -4.12 26.98
C LYS A 110 15.55 -4.23 28.36
N ASN A 111 15.19 -3.11 28.97
CA ASN A 111 14.63 -3.05 30.31
C ASN A 111 13.18 -2.53 30.30
N PRO A 112 12.20 -3.38 30.66
CA PRO A 112 10.78 -2.99 30.73
C PRO A 112 10.48 -1.87 31.73
N SER A 113 11.35 -1.66 32.75
CA SER A 113 11.20 -0.58 33.76
C SER A 113 11.46 0.82 33.17
N LEU A 114 12.01 0.91 31.96
CA LEU A 114 12.27 2.18 31.28
C LEU A 114 11.12 2.60 30.33
N LYS A 115 9.90 2.20 30.65
CA LYS A 115 8.69 2.53 29.90
C LYS A 115 8.49 4.05 29.76
N GLU A 116 8.74 4.80 30.83
CA GLU A 116 8.68 6.25 30.81
C GLU A 116 9.78 6.87 29.94
N GLU A 117 10.99 6.31 29.98
CA GLU A 117 12.07 6.73 29.09
C GLU A 117 11.76 6.45 27.63
N ALA A 118 11.17 5.29 27.30
CA ALA A 118 10.76 4.96 25.92
C ALA A 118 9.71 5.96 25.42
N THR A 119 8.77 6.36 26.27
CA THR A 119 7.77 7.38 25.96
C THR A 119 8.43 8.77 25.83
N SER A 120 9.26 9.15 26.77
CA SER A 120 10.01 10.42 26.70
C SER A 120 10.96 10.48 25.50
N PHE A 121 11.59 9.37 25.15
CA PHE A 121 12.43 9.26 23.96
C PHE A 121 11.61 9.39 22.68
N PHE A 122 10.45 8.77 22.61
CA PHE A 122 9.51 8.90 21.51
C PHE A 122 9.14 10.37 21.28
N TRP A 123 8.69 11.06 22.33
CA TRP A 123 8.34 12.47 22.27
C TRP A 123 9.55 13.36 21.97
N ALA A 124 10.69 13.11 22.60
CA ALA A 124 11.91 13.88 22.37
C ALA A 124 12.42 13.74 20.93
N LYS A 125 12.29 12.57 20.33
CA LYS A 125 12.71 12.34 18.92
C LYS A 125 11.70 12.86 17.92
N LEU A 126 10.43 12.85 18.24
CA LEU A 126 9.39 13.46 17.43
C LEU A 126 9.33 15.00 17.58
N GLY A 127 9.69 15.55 18.75
CA GLY A 127 9.49 16.95 19.08
C GLY A 127 10.73 17.81 19.37
N ARG A 128 11.88 17.21 19.67
CA ARG A 128 13.04 17.95 20.18
C ARG A 128 14.37 17.50 19.57
N SER A 129 14.51 17.51 18.28
CA SER A 129 15.86 17.41 17.72
C SER A 129 16.50 18.80 17.74
N GLY A 130 17.62 18.95 18.45
CA GLY A 130 18.26 20.21 18.80
C GLY A 130 18.87 21.02 17.69
N ASN A 131 18.39 20.95 16.46
CA ASN A 131 18.89 21.67 15.31
C ASN A 131 17.79 22.36 14.49
N ASN A 132 16.82 23.02 15.13
CA ASN A 132 15.79 23.82 14.43
C ASN A 132 15.02 23.09 13.31
N ALA A 133 15.24 21.81 13.11
CA ALA A 133 14.41 21.00 12.24
C ALA A 133 13.11 20.72 13.00
N VAL A 134 12.07 21.44 12.69
CA VAL A 134 10.73 21.18 13.15
C VAL A 134 10.44 19.72 12.78
N ASN A 135 10.25 18.87 13.78
CA ASN A 135 9.80 17.51 13.54
C ASN A 135 8.39 17.63 12.96
N PRO A 136 8.18 17.23 11.72
CA PRO A 136 6.90 17.45 11.03
C PRO A 136 5.73 16.71 11.67
N TYR A 137 5.97 15.77 12.60
CA TYR A 137 4.93 15.13 13.40
C TYR A 137 4.55 15.95 14.65
N VAL A 138 5.34 16.95 15.05
CA VAL A 138 5.04 17.79 16.21
C VAL A 138 3.73 18.53 16.01
N ASP A 139 3.55 19.14 14.85
CA ASP A 139 2.34 19.90 14.55
C ASP A 139 1.08 19.02 14.45
N ILE A 140 1.25 17.75 14.09
CA ILE A 140 0.13 16.78 14.01
C ILE A 140 -0.11 16.13 15.37
N CYS A 141 0.96 16.00 16.17
CA CYS A 141 1.01 15.19 17.37
C CYS A 141 1.33 16.03 18.61
N TYR A 142 1.43 17.35 18.48
CA TYR A 142 1.78 18.23 19.59
C TYR A 142 0.61 18.32 20.56
N ASP A 143 0.93 18.05 21.80
CA ASP A 143 0.08 18.19 22.95
C ASP A 143 0.57 19.40 23.76
N GLY A 144 0.03 20.59 23.43
CA GLY A 144 0.46 21.85 24.00
C GLY A 144 0.23 21.98 25.51
N ASN A 145 -0.69 21.19 26.06
CA ASN A 145 -1.07 21.20 27.47
C ASN A 145 -0.76 19.89 28.21
N ALA A 146 -0.04 18.96 27.56
CA ALA A 146 0.37 17.66 28.11
C ALA A 146 -0.82 16.75 28.55
N ASP A 147 -1.98 16.89 27.94
CA ASP A 147 -3.15 16.05 28.21
C ASP A 147 -3.22 14.80 27.30
N GLY A 148 -2.23 14.59 26.46
CA GLY A 148 -2.14 13.48 25.50
C GLY A 148 -3.01 13.73 24.27
N ILE A 149 -3.41 14.96 23.98
CA ILE A 149 -4.29 15.34 22.91
C ILE A 149 -3.54 16.22 21.91
N LEU A 150 -3.68 15.95 20.62
CA LEU A 150 -3.06 16.76 19.56
C LEU A 150 -3.63 18.18 19.59
N ASP A 151 -2.74 19.17 19.47
CA ASP A 151 -3.09 20.57 19.57
C ASP A 151 -4.10 20.99 18.49
N GLY A 152 -5.08 21.79 18.89
CA GLY A 152 -6.19 22.24 18.04
C GLY A 152 -7.36 21.27 17.89
N THR A 153 -7.24 20.03 18.38
CA THR A 153 -8.35 19.07 18.38
C THR A 153 -8.39 18.29 19.67
N SER A 154 -9.32 18.61 20.55
CA SER A 154 -9.46 18.02 21.89
C SER A 154 -9.60 16.49 21.93
N ASN A 155 -9.74 15.81 20.79
CA ASN A 155 -9.99 14.37 20.70
C ASN A 155 -9.00 13.62 19.79
N ALA A 156 -7.84 14.18 19.47
CA ALA A 156 -6.77 13.50 18.75
C ALA A 156 -5.61 13.16 19.69
N ARG A 157 -5.08 11.95 19.56
CA ARG A 157 -3.99 11.43 20.40
C ARG A 157 -2.97 10.69 19.56
N LEU A 158 -1.68 10.94 19.82
CA LEU A 158 -0.59 10.08 19.39
C LEU A 158 -0.30 9.03 20.45
N ILE A 159 -0.33 7.76 20.09
CA ILE A 159 -0.08 6.65 21.02
C ILE A 159 1.19 5.91 20.60
N ASN A 160 2.17 5.89 21.49
CA ASN A 160 3.31 5.00 21.35
C ASN A 160 2.92 3.58 21.76
N LEU A 161 2.85 2.68 20.79
CA LEU A 161 2.47 1.28 21.04
C LEU A 161 3.49 0.52 21.89
N ASP A 162 4.75 0.97 21.92
CA ASP A 162 5.78 0.38 22.77
C ASP A 162 5.55 0.69 24.26
N ALA A 163 4.81 1.75 24.57
CA ALA A 163 4.49 2.15 25.94
C ALA A 163 3.27 1.43 26.53
N LEU A 164 2.47 0.73 25.72
CA LEU A 164 1.27 0.03 26.19
C LEU A 164 1.60 -1.17 27.08
N GLY A 165 0.98 -1.23 28.26
CA GLY A 165 1.09 -2.34 29.18
C GLY A 165 0.25 -3.57 28.76
N GLU A 166 0.45 -4.68 29.47
CA GLU A 166 -0.29 -5.91 29.24
C GLU A 166 -1.79 -5.74 29.49
N ASN A 167 -2.17 -4.97 30.51
CA ASN A 167 -3.56 -4.67 30.83
C ASN A 167 -4.27 -3.77 29.80
N GLU A 168 -3.53 -3.15 28.89
CA GLU A 168 -4.05 -2.35 27.78
C GLU A 168 -4.17 -3.16 26.48
N ARG A 169 -3.89 -4.45 26.56
CA ARG A 169 -3.96 -5.40 25.45
C ARG A 169 -4.99 -6.50 25.71
N PHE A 170 -5.46 -7.09 24.64
CA PHE A 170 -6.23 -8.33 24.66
C PHE A 170 -5.54 -9.37 23.78
N CYS A 171 -5.66 -10.64 24.17
CA CYS A 171 -4.99 -11.72 23.46
C CYS A 171 -6.02 -12.57 22.71
N ARG A 172 -5.63 -13.08 21.56
CA ARG A 172 -6.37 -14.07 20.78
C ARG A 172 -5.43 -15.08 20.18
N THR A 173 -5.87 -16.35 20.20
CA THR A 173 -5.22 -17.42 19.46
C THR A 173 -5.92 -17.58 18.12
N ILE A 174 -5.17 -17.46 17.04
CA ILE A 174 -5.65 -17.66 15.66
C ILE A 174 -5.06 -18.95 15.12
N SER A 175 -5.91 -19.77 14.50
CA SER A 175 -5.47 -20.94 13.74
C SER A 175 -5.39 -20.58 12.26
N LEU A 176 -4.23 -20.71 11.69
CA LEU A 176 -3.97 -20.49 10.27
C LEU A 176 -4.27 -21.75 9.45
N ASN A 177 -4.48 -21.61 8.15
CA ASN A 177 -4.79 -22.72 7.25
C ASN A 177 -3.64 -23.74 7.10
N ASN A 178 -2.41 -23.34 7.44
CA ASN A 178 -1.25 -24.23 7.51
C ASN A 178 -1.20 -25.06 8.81
N GLY A 179 -2.21 -24.93 9.70
CA GLY A 179 -2.30 -25.61 10.98
C GLY A 179 -1.57 -24.92 12.14
N THR A 180 -0.84 -23.85 11.88
CA THR A 180 -0.14 -23.10 12.93
C THR A 180 -1.14 -22.35 13.81
N ARG A 181 -0.94 -22.41 15.14
CA ARG A 181 -1.67 -21.60 16.11
C ARG A 181 -0.78 -20.44 16.57
N VAL A 182 -1.30 -19.25 16.46
CA VAL A 182 -0.57 -18.00 16.77
C VAL A 182 -1.31 -17.22 17.83
N ASP A 183 -0.64 -16.94 18.93
CA ASP A 183 -1.15 -16.05 19.97
C ASP A 183 -0.77 -14.61 19.66
N VAL A 184 -1.76 -13.74 19.58
CA VAL A 184 -1.58 -12.34 19.21
C VAL A 184 -2.12 -11.45 20.31
N ALA A 185 -1.27 -10.52 20.78
CA ALA A 185 -1.66 -9.47 21.71
C ALA A 185 -1.92 -8.15 20.96
N PHE A 186 -3.16 -7.68 21.02
CA PHE A 186 -3.62 -6.46 20.37
C PHE A 186 -3.97 -5.36 21.38
N PRO A 187 -3.75 -4.07 21.07
CA PRO A 187 -4.29 -2.97 21.86
C PRO A 187 -5.81 -3.08 22.02
N LYS A 188 -6.33 -2.90 23.22
CA LYS A 188 -7.78 -3.01 23.51
C LYS A 188 -8.62 -2.08 22.65
N PHE A 189 -8.14 -0.88 22.38
CA PHE A 189 -8.85 0.10 21.57
C PHE A 189 -8.96 -0.28 20.06
N LEU A 190 -8.28 -1.34 19.60
CA LEU A 190 -8.45 -1.87 18.24
C LEU A 190 -9.57 -2.91 18.14
N ARG A 191 -10.24 -3.23 19.22
CA ARG A 191 -11.46 -4.06 19.19
C ARG A 191 -12.54 -3.41 18.32
N THR A 192 -13.48 -4.20 17.85
CA THR A 192 -14.76 -3.70 17.35
C THR A 192 -15.60 -3.14 18.52
N ARG A 193 -16.60 -2.32 18.22
CA ARG A 193 -17.53 -1.80 19.23
C ARG A 193 -18.22 -2.93 20.01
N GLU A 194 -18.66 -3.98 19.32
CA GLU A 194 -19.30 -5.14 19.93
C GLU A 194 -18.38 -5.89 20.90
N GLU A 195 -17.12 -6.08 20.51
CA GLU A 195 -16.11 -6.73 21.37
C GLU A 195 -15.82 -5.91 22.63
N ALA A 196 -15.71 -4.58 22.49
CA ALA A 196 -15.52 -3.70 23.62
C ALA A 196 -16.72 -3.73 24.60
N TRP A 197 -17.93 -3.75 24.04
CA TRP A 197 -19.14 -3.90 24.82
C TRP A 197 -19.19 -5.23 25.59
N ARG A 198 -18.90 -6.35 24.92
CA ARG A 198 -18.84 -7.68 25.56
C ARG A 198 -17.77 -7.74 26.65
N ALA A 199 -16.66 -7.05 26.48
CA ALA A 199 -15.59 -6.94 27.44
C ALA A 199 -15.90 -5.98 28.60
N ARG A 200 -17.04 -5.29 28.61
CA ARG A 200 -17.40 -4.23 29.56
C ARG A 200 -16.43 -3.04 29.56
N GLU A 201 -15.80 -2.80 28.43
CA GLU A 201 -14.87 -1.67 28.18
C GLU A 201 -15.41 -0.83 27.01
N PRO A 202 -16.59 -0.16 27.12
CA PRO A 202 -17.36 0.40 26.00
C PRO A 202 -16.66 1.54 25.26
N ASN A 203 -15.56 2.07 25.80
CA ASN A 203 -14.76 3.11 25.16
C ASN A 203 -13.48 2.60 24.50
N GLU A 204 -13.17 1.30 24.62
CA GLU A 204 -11.96 0.68 24.09
C GLU A 204 -12.24 -0.02 22.73
N TYR A 205 -12.57 0.79 21.72
CA TYR A 205 -12.82 0.28 20.35
C TYR A 205 -12.41 1.29 19.27
N THR A 206 -12.39 0.81 18.05
CA THR A 206 -12.15 1.57 16.83
C THR A 206 -13.24 1.23 15.82
N ASP A 207 -13.96 2.25 15.33
CA ASP A 207 -14.96 2.09 14.27
C ASP A 207 -14.26 1.89 12.92
N VAL A 208 -13.28 2.74 12.61
CA VAL A 208 -12.55 2.70 11.34
C VAL A 208 -11.04 2.69 11.60
N PHE A 209 -10.36 1.72 11.00
CA PHE A 209 -8.93 1.55 11.14
C PHE A 209 -8.23 1.85 9.80
N ILE A 210 -7.47 2.94 9.75
CA ILE A 210 -6.75 3.39 8.55
C ILE A 210 -5.26 3.04 8.70
N GLY A 211 -4.69 2.42 7.65
CA GLY A 211 -3.26 2.19 7.53
C GLY A 211 -2.61 3.23 6.63
N LEU A 212 -1.51 3.84 7.09
CA LEU A 212 -0.65 4.70 6.28
C LEU A 212 0.75 4.07 6.17
N PRO A 213 0.89 2.97 5.42
CA PRO A 213 2.19 2.33 5.21
C PRO A 213 3.10 3.18 4.34
N ILE A 214 4.40 2.98 4.51
CA ILE A 214 5.40 3.43 3.54
C ILE A 214 5.84 2.26 2.68
N PHE A 215 6.09 2.54 1.40
CA PHE A 215 6.54 1.53 0.46
C PHE A 215 8.06 1.46 0.37
N LYS A 216 8.64 0.32 0.72
CA LYS A 216 10.09 0.07 0.66
C LYS A 216 10.39 -1.42 0.58
N THR A 217 11.56 -1.77 0.07
CA THR A 217 12.04 -3.16 0.15
C THR A 217 12.37 -3.54 1.59
N HIS A 218 12.49 -4.83 1.83
CA HIS A 218 12.84 -5.37 3.13
C HIS A 218 13.63 -6.67 2.99
N GLY A 219 14.88 -6.68 3.46
CA GLY A 219 15.79 -7.79 3.27
C GLY A 219 15.28 -9.15 3.76
N LEU A 220 14.48 -9.19 4.84
CA LEU A 220 13.92 -10.43 5.40
C LEU A 220 12.53 -10.79 4.88
N MET A 221 11.74 -9.80 4.45
CA MET A 221 10.32 -9.97 4.12
C MET A 221 10.00 -9.64 2.65
N GLY A 222 10.99 -9.20 1.89
CA GLY A 222 10.86 -8.75 0.52
C GLY A 222 10.41 -7.29 0.41
N MET A 223 9.32 -6.93 1.08
CA MET A 223 8.79 -5.57 1.06
C MET A 223 8.23 -5.15 2.41
N THR A 224 8.07 -3.85 2.58
CA THR A 224 7.24 -3.20 3.58
C THR A 224 6.09 -2.52 2.85
N GLY A 225 4.88 -2.82 3.26
CA GLY A 225 3.64 -2.29 2.71
C GLY A 225 2.55 -2.31 3.77
N ALA A 226 1.29 -2.41 3.34
CA ALA A 226 0.13 -2.39 4.23
C ALA A 226 0.08 -3.63 5.14
N LEU A 227 0.33 -4.83 4.61
CA LEU A 227 0.34 -6.05 5.41
C LEU A 227 1.39 -5.99 6.52
N LYS A 228 2.62 -5.57 6.18
CA LYS A 228 3.70 -5.53 7.16
C LYS A 228 3.59 -4.38 8.14
N LEU A 229 2.75 -3.37 7.89
CA LEU A 229 2.53 -2.26 8.81
C LEU A 229 1.98 -2.73 10.17
N HIS A 230 1.26 -3.88 10.20
CA HIS A 230 0.78 -4.51 11.44
C HIS A 230 1.90 -4.94 12.38
N TYR A 231 3.11 -5.17 11.87
CA TYR A 231 4.25 -5.55 12.72
C TYR A 231 4.45 -4.60 13.90
N GLY A 232 4.22 -3.31 13.72
CA GLY A 232 4.31 -2.31 14.77
C GLY A 232 3.15 -2.31 15.78
N ILE A 233 2.17 -3.21 15.67
CA ILE A 233 1.06 -3.34 16.64
C ILE A 233 1.43 -4.31 17.76
N ARG A 234 2.39 -5.19 17.54
CA ARG A 234 2.80 -6.21 18.51
C ARG A 234 3.30 -5.62 19.81
N SER A 235 3.25 -6.40 20.87
CA SER A 235 3.90 -6.06 22.14
C SER A 235 5.42 -6.20 22.00
N MET A 236 6.15 -5.24 22.51
CA MET A 236 7.61 -5.28 22.61
C MET A 236 8.07 -5.74 23.99
N TYR A 237 7.18 -5.69 25.00
CA TYR A 237 7.49 -5.91 26.40
C TYR A 237 6.44 -6.80 27.06
N GLY A 238 6.84 -7.45 28.19
CA GLY A 238 5.96 -8.26 29.01
C GLY A 238 5.80 -9.71 28.55
N ALA A 239 4.88 -10.43 29.20
CA ALA A 239 4.62 -11.86 28.94
C ALA A 239 4.13 -12.16 27.51
N HIS A 240 3.54 -11.16 26.87
CA HIS A 240 3.12 -11.21 25.47
C HIS A 240 4.12 -10.57 24.51
N SER A 241 5.38 -10.42 24.95
CA SER A 241 6.45 -9.96 24.09
C SER A 241 6.86 -11.06 23.13
N ASP A 242 6.40 -10.93 21.90
CA ASP A 242 6.71 -11.88 20.83
C ASP A 242 8.03 -11.55 20.12
N ALA A 243 8.84 -10.65 20.70
CA ALA A 243 10.05 -10.15 20.09
C ALA A 243 11.06 -11.26 19.75
N GLY A 244 11.15 -12.30 20.61
CA GLY A 244 12.03 -13.44 20.39
C GLY A 244 11.52 -14.43 19.33
N ARG A 245 10.22 -14.71 19.31
CA ARG A 245 9.64 -15.74 18.44
C ARG A 245 9.12 -15.18 17.11
N TYR A 246 8.39 -14.07 17.16
CA TYR A 246 7.69 -13.49 16.01
C TYR A 246 8.32 -12.18 15.53
N GLY A 247 9.44 -11.76 16.13
CA GLY A 247 10.18 -10.57 15.72
C GLY A 247 11.26 -10.85 14.70
N HIS A 248 11.88 -9.79 14.20
CA HIS A 248 13.07 -9.92 13.35
C HIS A 248 14.20 -10.67 14.05
N ASN A 249 14.28 -10.61 15.37
CA ASN A 249 15.28 -11.33 16.16
C ASN A 249 15.06 -12.85 16.20
N GLY A 250 13.87 -13.33 15.85
CA GLY A 250 13.56 -14.74 15.66
C GLY A 250 14.00 -15.28 14.30
N ILE A 251 14.48 -14.42 13.42
CA ILE A 251 15.04 -14.79 12.12
C ILE A 251 16.55 -14.87 12.23
N TYR A 252 17.10 -16.01 11.92
CA TYR A 252 18.56 -16.23 11.96
C TYR A 252 19.02 -17.00 10.70
N PHE A 253 20.32 -16.94 10.45
CA PHE A 253 20.97 -17.68 9.40
C PHE A 253 21.82 -18.79 10.04
N ASP A 254 21.73 -20.00 9.48
CA ASP A 254 22.60 -21.09 9.88
C ASP A 254 24.02 -20.93 9.27
N GLU A 255 24.90 -21.85 9.60
CA GLU A 255 26.30 -21.86 9.15
C GLU A 255 26.42 -21.97 7.62
N THR A 256 25.39 -22.45 6.94
CA THR A 256 25.33 -22.57 5.47
C THR A 256 24.68 -21.37 4.80
N GLY A 257 24.24 -20.38 5.58
CA GLY A 257 23.56 -19.16 5.09
C GLY A 257 22.06 -19.31 4.83
N ASN A 258 21.43 -20.42 5.25
CA ASN A 258 19.98 -20.57 5.13
C ASN A 258 19.24 -19.75 6.19
N MET A 259 18.17 -19.12 5.78
CA MET A 259 17.34 -18.30 6.66
C MET A 259 16.29 -19.15 7.38
N HIS A 260 16.23 -19.04 8.70
CA HIS A 260 15.27 -19.71 9.57
C HIS A 260 14.38 -18.71 10.32
N GLY A 261 13.23 -19.16 10.78
CA GLY A 261 12.31 -18.39 11.64
C GLY A 261 11.42 -17.37 10.90
N ARG A 262 11.68 -17.08 9.63
CA ARG A 262 10.88 -16.10 8.85
C ARG A 262 9.40 -16.46 8.80
N HIS A 263 9.05 -17.73 8.70
CA HIS A 263 7.67 -18.21 8.68
C HIS A 263 6.91 -17.78 9.94
N ASN A 264 7.53 -17.76 11.11
CA ASN A 264 6.87 -17.32 12.34
C ASN A 264 6.41 -15.85 12.27
N LEU A 265 7.23 -14.97 11.67
CA LEU A 265 6.86 -13.56 11.48
C LEU A 265 5.74 -13.42 10.44
N VAL A 266 5.79 -14.19 9.36
CA VAL A 266 4.76 -14.19 8.32
C VAL A 266 3.43 -14.66 8.89
N ASP A 267 3.42 -15.78 9.60
CA ASP A 267 2.24 -16.34 10.28
C ASP A 267 1.66 -15.35 11.29
N TYR A 268 2.51 -14.70 12.07
CA TYR A 268 2.09 -13.69 13.04
C TYR A 268 1.39 -12.50 12.40
N LEU A 269 1.94 -11.98 11.29
CA LEU A 269 1.33 -10.88 10.55
C LEU A 269 -0.01 -11.29 9.94
N CYS A 270 -0.11 -12.49 9.37
CA CYS A 270 -1.38 -13.01 8.86
C CYS A 270 -2.42 -13.15 9.98
N ALA A 271 -2.02 -13.69 11.14
CA ALA A 271 -2.91 -13.78 12.29
C ALA A 271 -3.40 -12.41 12.79
N GLN A 272 -2.53 -11.40 12.78
CA GLN A 272 -2.92 -10.02 13.10
C GLN A 272 -4.00 -9.48 12.14
N HIS A 273 -3.85 -9.70 10.83
CA HIS A 273 -4.85 -9.27 9.85
C HIS A 273 -6.17 -10.02 9.96
N LEU A 274 -6.16 -11.29 10.36
CA LEU A 274 -7.38 -12.06 10.63
C LEU A 274 -8.14 -11.56 11.87
N ILE A 275 -7.44 -10.95 12.84
CA ILE A 275 -8.08 -10.32 14.01
C ILE A 275 -8.69 -8.98 13.61
N ARG A 276 -7.89 -8.10 13.02
CA ARG A 276 -8.31 -6.74 12.65
C ARG A 276 -7.44 -6.23 11.51
N SER A 277 -7.96 -6.26 10.30
CA SER A 277 -7.33 -5.65 9.13
C SER A 277 -7.64 -4.16 9.08
N TYR A 278 -6.96 -3.42 8.17
CA TYR A 278 -7.31 -2.04 7.87
C TYR A 278 -8.62 -1.99 7.08
N ASP A 279 -9.48 -1.04 7.43
CA ASP A 279 -10.68 -0.74 6.65
C ASP A 279 -10.33 0.08 5.41
N TYR A 280 -9.22 0.82 5.46
CA TYR A 280 -8.67 1.57 4.35
C TYR A 280 -7.17 1.76 4.52
N SER A 281 -6.44 1.73 3.41
CA SER A 281 -4.99 1.98 3.43
C SER A 281 -4.60 2.99 2.35
N ILE A 282 -3.73 3.94 2.72
CA ILE A 282 -3.10 4.90 1.80
C ILE A 282 -1.60 4.68 1.89
N LEU A 283 -1.00 4.17 0.83
CA LEU A 283 0.41 3.84 0.75
C LEU A 283 1.22 5.05 0.31
N ASP A 284 2.14 5.44 1.15
CA ASP A 284 3.19 6.40 0.84
C ASP A 284 4.23 5.75 -0.07
N ALA A 285 4.18 6.10 -1.33
CA ALA A 285 5.17 5.74 -2.35
C ALA A 285 5.77 7.01 -2.99
N LEU A 286 5.88 8.11 -2.23
CA LEU A 286 6.51 9.34 -2.70
C LEU A 286 7.99 9.13 -2.98
N THR A 287 8.63 8.37 -2.12
CA THR A 287 10.04 7.98 -2.25
C THR A 287 10.19 6.50 -1.93
N LEU A 288 10.71 5.74 -2.87
CA LEU A 288 11.00 4.33 -2.66
C LEU A 288 12.38 4.16 -2.02
N ASN A 289 12.44 3.39 -0.94
CA ASN A 289 13.69 2.94 -0.35
C ASN A 289 13.96 1.50 -0.82
N LEU A 290 14.96 1.34 -1.66
CA LEU A 290 15.34 0.05 -2.24
C LEU A 290 16.31 -0.75 -1.37
N GLN A 291 16.69 -0.23 -0.20
CA GLN A 291 17.61 -0.87 0.74
C GLN A 291 17.00 -1.07 2.13
N GLY A 292 15.66 -1.07 2.20
CA GLY A 292 14.95 -1.19 3.48
C GLY A 292 15.30 -2.44 4.30
N PRO A 293 14.90 -2.44 5.57
CA PRO A 293 13.80 -1.64 6.17
C PRO A 293 14.20 -0.24 6.64
N ALA A 294 15.46 -0.07 6.89
CA ALA A 294 16.10 1.18 7.28
C ALA A 294 17.41 1.27 6.50
N LEU A 295 18.32 2.13 6.90
CA LEU A 295 19.69 2.09 6.39
C LEU A 295 20.32 0.72 6.67
N PRO A 296 21.35 0.29 5.89
CA PRO A 296 22.02 -1.00 6.08
C PRO A 296 22.31 -1.26 7.56
N MET A 297 21.92 -2.44 8.05
CA MET A 297 22.18 -2.85 9.44
C MET A 297 23.69 -2.83 9.68
N GLY A 298 24.16 -1.96 10.52
CA GLY A 298 25.58 -1.68 10.81
C GLY A 298 25.92 -0.20 10.79
N LEU A 299 25.08 0.64 10.16
CA LEU A 299 25.31 2.07 10.04
C LEU A 299 24.44 2.94 10.97
N ILE A 300 23.82 2.33 11.99
CA ILE A 300 22.97 3.05 12.93
C ILE A 300 23.78 4.04 13.79
N THR A 301 25.10 3.85 13.89
CA THR A 301 25.96 4.68 14.73
C THR A 301 26.62 5.86 14.01
N ASP A 302 26.80 5.79 12.67
CA ASP A 302 27.60 6.81 11.94
C ASP A 302 26.92 7.30 10.65
N ILE A 303 25.66 7.72 10.73
CA ILE A 303 24.90 8.25 9.59
C ILE A 303 25.47 9.60 9.10
N ALA A 304 26.40 10.20 9.83
CA ALA A 304 26.98 11.49 9.47
C ALA A 304 27.98 11.42 8.30
N ASP A 305 28.56 10.26 8.01
CA ASP A 305 29.78 10.16 7.20
C ASP A 305 29.70 9.16 6.03
N THR A 306 28.55 8.60 5.71
CA THR A 306 28.49 7.67 4.59
C THR A 306 28.01 8.35 3.33
N ASP A 307 28.93 8.57 2.39
CA ASP A 307 28.72 8.71 0.94
C ASP A 307 28.01 7.48 0.30
N GLN A 308 27.53 6.55 1.10
CA GLN A 308 26.63 5.51 0.63
C GLN A 308 25.30 6.19 0.33
N LYS A 309 25.14 6.55 -0.95
CA LYS A 309 23.86 6.92 -1.52
C LYS A 309 22.90 5.78 -1.24
N ALA A 310 22.06 5.94 -0.22
CA ALA A 310 20.89 5.10 -0.08
C ALA A 310 20.17 5.18 -1.42
N ASP A 311 19.81 4.05 -2.03
CA ASP A 311 19.11 4.03 -3.31
C ASP A 311 17.67 4.45 -3.05
N PHE A 312 17.47 5.73 -2.77
CA PHE A 312 16.17 6.37 -2.68
C PHE A 312 15.77 6.84 -4.08
N ILE A 313 14.60 6.43 -4.49
CA ILE A 313 14.05 6.83 -5.77
C ILE A 313 12.81 7.67 -5.52
N LEU A 314 12.82 8.91 -5.97
CA LEU A 314 11.60 9.71 -6.00
C LEU A 314 10.67 9.12 -7.05
N THR A 315 9.50 8.70 -6.63
CA THR A 315 8.46 8.19 -7.50
C THR A 315 7.25 9.09 -7.52
N ASN A 316 7.12 9.97 -6.53
CA ASN A 316 6.02 10.91 -6.39
C ASN A 316 4.65 10.25 -6.60
N CYS A 317 4.46 9.08 -6.00
CA CYS A 317 3.25 8.29 -6.13
C CYS A 317 2.56 8.12 -4.78
N ILE A 318 1.24 8.05 -4.81
CA ILE A 318 0.40 7.62 -3.71
C ILE A 318 -0.57 6.57 -4.24
N MET A 319 -0.79 5.52 -3.46
CA MET A 319 -1.75 4.47 -3.79
C MET A 319 -2.71 4.26 -2.62
N ALA A 320 -3.92 3.78 -2.90
CA ALA A 320 -4.88 3.49 -1.85
C ALA A 320 -5.80 2.32 -2.19
N SER A 321 -6.32 1.63 -1.16
CA SER A 321 -7.30 0.56 -1.34
C SER A 321 -8.07 0.27 -0.04
N LEU A 322 -9.28 -0.25 -0.18
CA LEU A 322 -10.05 -0.92 0.88
C LEU A 322 -9.49 -2.32 1.22
N ASP A 323 -8.66 -2.85 0.34
CA ASP A 323 -8.02 -4.17 0.52
C ASP A 323 -6.50 -3.97 0.63
N PRO A 324 -5.91 -4.14 1.82
CA PRO A 324 -4.47 -3.94 2.03
C PRO A 324 -3.61 -4.94 1.26
N VAL A 325 -4.14 -6.14 0.95
CA VAL A 325 -3.42 -7.15 0.17
C VAL A 325 -3.36 -6.74 -1.30
N ALA A 326 -4.51 -6.33 -1.87
CA ALA A 326 -4.56 -5.82 -3.24
C ALA A 326 -3.64 -4.61 -3.43
N LEU A 327 -3.54 -3.75 -2.42
CA LEU A 327 -2.63 -2.61 -2.41
C LEU A 327 -1.16 -3.06 -2.47
N ASP A 328 -0.77 -4.03 -1.65
CA ASP A 328 0.59 -4.56 -1.63
C ASP A 328 0.93 -5.34 -2.90
N VAL A 329 -0.03 -6.04 -3.50
CA VAL A 329 0.11 -6.69 -4.81
C VAL A 329 0.43 -5.65 -5.88
N ALA A 330 -0.36 -4.59 -5.98
CA ALA A 330 -0.13 -3.53 -6.95
C ALA A 330 1.23 -2.83 -6.73
N ALA A 331 1.57 -2.52 -5.48
CA ALA A 331 2.84 -1.91 -5.11
C ALA A 331 4.05 -2.80 -5.45
N THR A 332 3.96 -4.10 -5.17
CA THR A 332 5.00 -5.09 -5.53
C THR A 332 5.25 -5.12 -7.03
N ASN A 333 4.17 -5.08 -7.83
CA ASN A 333 4.28 -5.02 -9.27
C ASN A 333 4.86 -3.68 -9.78
N LEU A 334 4.53 -2.57 -9.12
CA LEU A 334 5.15 -1.27 -9.44
C LEU A 334 6.68 -1.34 -9.29
N MET A 335 7.16 -2.05 -8.27
CA MET A 335 8.58 -2.29 -8.02
C MET A 335 9.20 -3.33 -8.98
N GLY A 336 8.41 -4.02 -9.79
CA GLY A 336 8.90 -5.05 -10.72
C GLY A 336 9.31 -6.37 -10.07
N PHE A 337 8.75 -6.74 -8.91
CA PHE A 337 9.01 -8.02 -8.26
C PHE A 337 7.89 -9.04 -8.52
N ASP A 338 8.26 -10.30 -8.65
CA ASP A 338 7.32 -11.41 -8.73
C ASP A 338 6.60 -11.59 -7.38
N LEU A 339 5.28 -11.55 -7.38
CA LEU A 339 4.43 -11.69 -6.20
C LEU A 339 4.74 -12.97 -5.40
N ARG A 340 5.03 -14.06 -6.12
CA ARG A 340 5.39 -15.37 -5.53
C ARG A 340 6.72 -15.35 -4.78
N SER A 341 7.52 -14.31 -4.97
CA SER A 341 8.77 -14.12 -4.21
C SER A 341 8.55 -13.40 -2.89
N ILE A 342 7.33 -12.89 -2.61
CA ILE A 342 6.99 -12.18 -1.38
C ILE A 342 6.26 -13.12 -0.41
N PRO A 343 6.93 -13.62 0.64
CA PRO A 343 6.35 -14.66 1.52
C PRO A 343 5.04 -14.25 2.17
N LEU A 344 4.90 -12.97 2.51
CA LEU A 344 3.71 -12.46 3.17
C LEU A 344 2.49 -12.46 2.24
N LEU A 345 2.65 -12.18 0.95
CA LEU A 345 1.57 -12.27 -0.04
C LEU A 345 1.17 -13.72 -0.29
N GLU A 346 2.14 -14.63 -0.37
CA GLU A 346 1.87 -16.06 -0.53
C GLU A 346 1.11 -16.63 0.67
N GLU A 347 1.46 -16.25 1.89
CA GLU A 347 0.76 -16.71 3.09
C GLU A 347 -0.60 -16.05 3.26
N ALA A 348 -0.74 -14.78 2.91
CA ALA A 348 -2.05 -14.09 2.87
C ALA A 348 -3.01 -14.82 1.93
N LYS A 349 -2.53 -15.23 0.74
CA LYS A 349 -3.31 -16.04 -0.22
C LYS A 349 -3.81 -17.34 0.39
N LYS A 350 -2.94 -18.11 1.05
CA LYS A 350 -3.30 -19.39 1.68
C LYS A 350 -4.35 -19.22 2.78
N ASN A 351 -4.31 -18.11 3.50
CA ASN A 351 -5.23 -17.82 4.60
C ASN A 351 -6.48 -17.03 4.16
N GLY A 352 -6.66 -16.76 2.87
CA GLY A 352 -7.82 -16.02 2.36
C GLY A 352 -7.89 -14.56 2.81
N ILE A 353 -6.73 -13.96 3.10
CA ILE A 353 -6.62 -12.56 3.52
C ILE A 353 -6.49 -11.70 2.28
N GLY A 354 -7.56 -10.99 1.93
CA GLY A 354 -7.60 -10.06 0.81
C GLY A 354 -7.41 -10.70 -0.57
N GLU A 355 -7.18 -9.88 -1.60
CA GLU A 355 -7.05 -10.32 -2.98
C GLU A 355 -5.59 -10.32 -3.44
N THR A 356 -5.11 -11.47 -3.88
CA THR A 356 -3.73 -11.65 -4.35
C THR A 356 -3.62 -11.90 -5.86
N ASP A 357 -4.74 -12.17 -6.53
CA ASP A 357 -4.74 -12.38 -7.98
C ASP A 357 -4.85 -11.04 -8.73
N PRO A 358 -3.82 -10.64 -9.51
CA PRO A 358 -3.86 -9.43 -10.31
C PRO A 358 -5.08 -9.34 -11.25
N ALA A 359 -5.61 -10.49 -11.71
CA ALA A 359 -6.79 -10.51 -12.56
C ALA A 359 -8.05 -9.94 -11.88
N HIS A 360 -8.08 -9.95 -10.54
CA HIS A 360 -9.19 -9.44 -9.74
C HIS A 360 -8.91 -8.07 -9.13
N ILE A 361 -7.78 -7.46 -9.42
CA ILE A 361 -7.40 -6.14 -8.94
C ILE A 361 -7.51 -5.13 -10.06
N PHE A 362 -8.25 -4.06 -9.82
CA PHE A 362 -8.46 -2.98 -10.76
C PHE A 362 -7.67 -1.74 -10.32
N ILE A 363 -6.69 -1.33 -11.12
CA ILE A 363 -5.89 -0.14 -10.84
C ILE A 363 -6.54 1.06 -11.52
N ASN A 364 -7.15 1.94 -10.74
CA ASN A 364 -7.64 3.22 -11.22
C ASN A 364 -6.46 4.18 -11.43
N GLY A 365 -6.33 4.74 -12.62
CA GLY A 365 -5.14 5.50 -13.01
C GLY A 365 -4.07 4.64 -13.69
N ASP A 366 -4.47 3.54 -14.24
CA ASP A 366 -3.70 2.47 -14.86
C ASP A 366 -2.60 2.93 -15.83
N ARG A 367 -2.91 3.84 -16.75
CA ARG A 367 -1.91 4.39 -17.68
C ARG A 367 -0.78 5.12 -16.94
N ALA A 368 -1.12 5.80 -15.85
CA ALA A 368 -0.15 6.46 -14.99
C ALA A 368 0.74 5.41 -14.31
N PHE A 369 0.15 4.34 -13.81
CA PHE A 369 0.87 3.23 -13.19
C PHE A 369 1.89 2.60 -14.15
N SER A 370 1.45 2.22 -15.34
CA SER A 370 2.33 1.64 -16.37
C SER A 370 3.43 2.61 -16.82
N ARG A 371 3.14 3.91 -16.92
CA ARG A 371 4.15 4.93 -17.25
C ARG A 371 5.22 5.08 -16.18
N VAL A 372 4.82 5.12 -14.91
CA VAL A 372 5.79 5.19 -13.80
C VAL A 372 6.65 3.94 -13.79
N ARG A 373 6.06 2.77 -13.98
CA ARG A 373 6.80 1.52 -14.07
C ARG A 373 7.80 1.51 -15.23
N LEU A 374 7.38 1.94 -16.41
CA LEU A 374 8.26 2.06 -17.58
C LEU A 374 9.36 3.11 -17.37
N HIS A 375 9.04 4.22 -16.71
CA HIS A 375 10.04 5.24 -16.35
C HIS A 375 11.13 4.66 -15.43
N LEU A 376 10.72 3.93 -14.38
CA LEU A 376 11.66 3.25 -13.49
C LEU A 376 12.53 2.23 -14.26
N TRP A 377 11.92 1.47 -15.16
CA TRP A 377 12.65 0.55 -16.04
C TRP A 377 13.68 1.26 -16.91
N ASN A 378 13.29 2.35 -17.56
CA ASN A 378 14.19 3.12 -18.43
C ASN A 378 15.31 3.79 -17.65
N GLN A 379 15.04 4.26 -16.44
CA GLN A 379 16.03 4.91 -15.58
C GLN A 379 17.13 3.94 -15.12
N PHE A 380 16.77 2.71 -14.81
CA PHE A 380 17.72 1.71 -14.29
C PHE A 380 18.21 0.73 -15.35
N GLY A 381 17.54 0.65 -16.50
CA GLY A 381 17.78 -0.34 -17.54
C GLY A 381 17.33 -1.77 -17.17
N PRO A 382 17.26 -2.66 -18.17
CA PRO A 382 16.71 -4.01 -17.98
C PRO A 382 17.53 -4.87 -17.02
N ASP A 383 18.83 -4.65 -16.92
CA ASP A 383 19.71 -5.43 -16.04
C ASP A 383 19.71 -4.96 -14.58
N LYS A 384 19.32 -3.70 -14.34
CA LYS A 384 19.40 -3.06 -13.02
C LYS A 384 18.05 -2.89 -12.35
N TYR A 385 16.96 -2.90 -13.12
CA TYR A 385 15.62 -2.78 -12.56
C TYR A 385 14.92 -4.15 -12.47
N PRO A 386 14.23 -4.44 -11.40
CA PRO A 386 14.26 -3.73 -10.12
C PRO A 386 15.64 -3.88 -9.47
N PRO A 387 16.13 -2.83 -8.82
CA PRO A 387 17.43 -2.93 -8.16
C PRO A 387 17.38 -3.99 -7.07
N PRO A 388 18.41 -4.84 -6.97
CA PRO A 388 18.42 -5.90 -5.97
C PRO A 388 18.47 -5.28 -4.57
N PRO A 389 17.73 -5.81 -3.59
CA PRO A 389 17.89 -5.40 -2.20
C PRO A 389 19.32 -5.71 -1.75
N ARG A 390 20.03 -4.70 -1.20
CA ARG A 390 21.42 -4.89 -0.74
C ARG A 390 21.53 -5.62 0.59
N VAL A 391 20.41 -5.73 1.32
CA VAL A 391 20.40 -6.29 2.68
C VAL A 391 19.48 -7.50 2.75
N GLY A 392 20.07 -8.62 3.17
CA GLY A 392 19.36 -9.87 3.44
C GLY A 392 19.52 -10.91 2.34
N ALA A 393 19.42 -12.17 2.74
CA ALA A 393 19.58 -13.34 1.87
C ALA A 393 18.33 -13.59 0.99
N MET A 394 17.36 -12.68 0.99
CA MET A 394 16.16 -12.85 0.19
C MET A 394 16.39 -12.41 -1.24
N GLN A 395 16.44 -13.37 -2.15
CA GLN A 395 16.46 -13.11 -3.58
C GLN A 395 15.03 -12.89 -4.06
N LEU A 396 14.68 -11.64 -4.33
CA LEU A 396 13.43 -11.32 -5.01
C LEU A 396 13.55 -11.63 -6.50
N LYS A 397 12.57 -12.36 -7.02
CA LYS A 397 12.49 -12.61 -8.46
C LYS A 397 11.99 -11.37 -9.16
N LYS A 398 12.62 -11.06 -10.28
CA LYS A 398 12.20 -9.97 -11.17
C LYS A 398 11.04 -10.41 -12.04
N THR A 399 10.19 -9.46 -12.42
CA THR A 399 9.18 -9.64 -13.44
C THR A 399 9.60 -8.95 -14.72
N GLN A 400 9.05 -9.39 -15.83
CA GLN A 400 9.22 -8.69 -17.08
C GLN A 400 8.45 -7.36 -17.02
N VAL A 401 9.15 -6.27 -17.36
CA VAL A 401 8.56 -4.95 -17.62
C VAL A 401 8.69 -4.70 -19.12
N ASP A 402 7.68 -4.16 -19.73
CA ASP A 402 7.63 -3.97 -21.18
C ASP A 402 7.56 -5.29 -21.98
N PRO A 403 6.52 -6.10 -21.75
CA PRO A 403 6.38 -7.39 -22.43
C PRO A 403 6.08 -7.22 -23.93
N ASP A 404 6.48 -8.22 -24.71
CA ASP A 404 6.29 -8.24 -26.14
C ASP A 404 4.87 -8.67 -26.54
N PHE A 405 3.89 -7.82 -26.23
CA PHE A 405 2.53 -7.99 -26.73
C PHE A 405 1.84 -6.65 -26.99
N ASN A 406 0.87 -6.67 -27.88
CA ASN A 406 -0.05 -5.56 -28.12
C ASN A 406 -1.46 -6.10 -28.35
N ILE A 407 -2.47 -5.26 -28.21
CA ILE A 407 -3.85 -5.58 -28.52
C ILE A 407 -4.26 -4.92 -29.84
N PHE A 408 -4.89 -5.69 -30.71
CA PHE A 408 -5.49 -5.20 -31.96
C PHE A 408 -7.02 -5.27 -31.85
N LEU A 409 -7.70 -4.14 -32.03
CA LEU A 409 -9.14 -4.05 -32.13
C LEU A 409 -9.58 -4.05 -33.60
N TYR A 410 -10.48 -4.96 -33.93
CA TYR A 410 -11.17 -4.92 -35.19
C TYR A 410 -12.31 -3.88 -35.17
N PRO A 411 -12.74 -3.37 -36.31
CA PRO A 411 -13.90 -2.49 -36.41
C PRO A 411 -15.12 -3.07 -35.69
N PRO A 412 -15.87 -2.27 -34.96
CA PRO A 412 -17.02 -2.75 -34.19
C PRO A 412 -18.17 -3.15 -35.12
N LYS A 413 -18.90 -4.19 -34.73
CA LYS A 413 -20.15 -4.57 -35.36
C LYS A 413 -21.33 -4.12 -34.50
N LYS A 414 -22.25 -3.33 -35.07
CA LYS A 414 -23.52 -2.96 -34.43
C LYS A 414 -24.42 -4.18 -34.33
N ILE A 415 -24.94 -4.48 -33.13
CA ILE A 415 -25.82 -5.64 -32.87
C ILE A 415 -27.17 -5.24 -32.28
N GLY A 416 -27.40 -3.96 -32.06
CA GLY A 416 -28.64 -3.40 -31.51
C GLY A 416 -28.55 -1.89 -31.36
N LEU A 417 -29.64 -1.30 -30.84
CA LEU A 417 -29.64 0.13 -30.50
C LEU A 417 -28.57 0.40 -29.44
N HIS A 418 -27.57 1.20 -29.79
CA HIS A 418 -26.43 1.53 -28.94
C HIS A 418 -25.68 0.30 -28.39
N ARG A 419 -25.73 -0.85 -29.06
CA ARG A 419 -24.98 -2.05 -28.68
C ARG A 419 -24.02 -2.47 -29.80
N TYR A 420 -22.79 -2.76 -29.41
CA TYR A 420 -21.69 -3.06 -30.33
C TYR A 420 -20.86 -4.24 -29.84
N ILE A 421 -20.36 -5.07 -30.75
CA ILE A 421 -19.37 -6.10 -30.50
C ILE A 421 -18.03 -5.62 -31.06
N PHE A 422 -17.01 -5.62 -30.23
CA PHE A 422 -15.62 -5.50 -30.66
C PHE A 422 -14.94 -6.86 -30.59
N LYS A 423 -14.38 -7.26 -31.72
CA LYS A 423 -13.41 -8.36 -31.74
C LYS A 423 -12.03 -7.82 -31.45
N TYR A 424 -11.23 -8.59 -30.73
CA TYR A 424 -9.85 -8.24 -30.44
C TYR A 424 -8.94 -9.46 -30.58
N ARG A 425 -7.65 -9.20 -30.75
CA ARG A 425 -6.58 -10.19 -30.73
C ARG A 425 -5.35 -9.59 -30.05
N ILE A 426 -4.66 -10.38 -29.26
CA ILE A 426 -3.36 -10.04 -28.70
C ILE A 426 -2.29 -10.62 -29.61
N ILE A 427 -1.29 -9.83 -29.96
CA ILE A 427 -0.23 -10.20 -30.90
C ILE A 427 1.14 -9.81 -30.32
N PRO A 428 2.23 -10.53 -30.62
CA PRO A 428 3.58 -10.09 -30.34
C PRO A 428 3.90 -8.79 -31.09
N ILE A 429 4.67 -7.88 -30.48
CA ILE A 429 5.13 -6.65 -31.14
C ILE A 429 6.30 -6.95 -32.08
N SER A 430 7.25 -7.79 -31.62
CA SER A 430 8.45 -8.16 -32.36
C SER A 430 8.14 -8.97 -33.62
N GLU A 431 7.06 -9.75 -33.61
CA GLU A 431 6.67 -10.64 -34.68
C GLU A 431 5.14 -10.58 -34.92
N PRO A 432 4.62 -9.49 -35.54
CA PRO A 432 3.17 -9.27 -35.65
C PRO A 432 2.41 -10.35 -36.44
N ASP A 433 3.13 -11.09 -37.28
CA ASP A 433 2.54 -12.20 -38.09
C ASP A 433 2.38 -13.48 -37.26
N LYS A 434 3.06 -13.60 -36.15
CA LYS A 434 2.86 -14.72 -35.23
C LYS A 434 1.55 -14.56 -34.47
N THR A 435 0.95 -15.68 -34.17
CA THR A 435 -0.33 -15.73 -33.43
C THR A 435 -0.13 -16.01 -31.94
N ASP A 436 1.00 -16.59 -31.60
CA ASP A 436 1.23 -17.13 -30.27
C ASP A 436 2.18 -16.21 -29.50
N LEU A 437 1.73 -15.81 -28.31
CA LEU A 437 2.54 -15.08 -27.35
C LEU A 437 3.59 -15.99 -26.72
N ASP A 438 4.65 -15.39 -26.20
CA ASP A 438 5.56 -16.08 -25.28
C ASP A 438 4.74 -16.73 -24.15
N PRO A 439 4.90 -18.05 -23.89
CA PRO A 439 4.14 -18.76 -22.85
C PRO A 439 4.31 -18.19 -21.45
N SER A 440 5.36 -17.39 -21.21
CA SER A 440 5.57 -16.69 -19.94
C SER A 440 4.65 -15.48 -19.76
N ILE A 441 4.04 -14.98 -20.84
CA ILE A 441 3.10 -13.85 -20.82
C ILE A 441 1.68 -14.38 -20.66
N LYS A 442 1.07 -14.10 -19.53
CA LYS A 442 -0.33 -14.45 -19.27
C LYS A 442 -1.17 -13.18 -19.25
N ILE A 443 -2.04 -13.04 -20.24
CA ILE A 443 -3.02 -11.94 -20.25
C ILE A 443 -4.06 -12.20 -19.17
N THR A 444 -4.28 -11.23 -18.30
CA THR A 444 -5.20 -11.32 -17.17
C THR A 444 -6.45 -10.49 -17.37
N ARG A 445 -6.38 -9.48 -18.24
CA ARG A 445 -7.49 -8.57 -18.47
C ARG A 445 -7.41 -7.92 -19.83
N VAL A 446 -8.56 -7.77 -20.47
CA VAL A 446 -8.74 -6.99 -21.70
C VAL A 446 -9.87 -5.99 -21.48
N GLU A 447 -9.65 -4.76 -21.88
CA GLU A 447 -10.56 -3.64 -21.67
C GLU A 447 -10.78 -2.87 -22.97
N ILE A 448 -11.93 -2.20 -23.07
CA ILE A 448 -12.17 -1.18 -24.09
C ILE A 448 -12.54 0.13 -23.40
N HIS A 449 -11.86 1.17 -23.78
CA HIS A 449 -12.05 2.53 -23.26
C HIS A 449 -12.45 3.49 -24.38
N ALA A 450 -13.28 4.47 -24.07
CA ALA A 450 -13.47 5.66 -24.89
C ALA A 450 -13.40 6.91 -24.00
N HIS A 451 -12.67 7.93 -24.42
CA HIS A 451 -12.51 9.19 -23.65
C HIS A 451 -12.12 8.95 -22.18
N LYS A 452 -11.26 7.96 -21.89
CA LYS A 452 -10.85 7.53 -20.55
C LYS A 452 -11.95 6.83 -19.70
N ILE A 453 -13.10 6.57 -20.29
CA ILE A 453 -14.20 5.82 -19.64
C ILE A 453 -14.06 4.36 -20.04
N LEU A 454 -14.07 3.46 -19.04
CA LEU A 454 -14.11 2.01 -19.28
C LEU A 454 -15.51 1.62 -19.75
N LEU A 455 -15.58 1.08 -20.98
CA LEU A 455 -16.82 0.65 -21.60
C LEU A 455 -17.09 -0.84 -21.44
N ALA A 456 -16.05 -1.66 -21.47
CA ALA A 456 -16.15 -3.11 -21.33
C ALA A 456 -14.85 -3.71 -20.79
N VAL A 457 -14.98 -4.83 -20.06
CA VAL A 457 -13.86 -5.59 -19.51
C VAL A 457 -14.12 -7.09 -19.60
N ARG A 458 -13.06 -7.86 -19.86
CA ARG A 458 -13.05 -9.31 -19.82
C ARG A 458 -11.84 -9.81 -19.05
N THR A 459 -12.07 -10.75 -18.11
CA THR A 459 -11.05 -11.28 -17.20
C THR A 459 -11.07 -12.81 -17.09
N VAL A 460 -11.93 -13.48 -17.86
CA VAL A 460 -12.11 -14.93 -17.78
C VAL A 460 -12.01 -15.58 -19.16
N GLY A 461 -11.56 -16.82 -19.20
CA GLY A 461 -11.35 -17.61 -20.39
C GLY A 461 -10.00 -17.32 -21.06
N ASP A 462 -9.86 -17.79 -22.29
CA ASP A 462 -8.71 -17.39 -23.11
C ASP A 462 -8.85 -15.92 -23.49
N LEU A 463 -7.89 -15.12 -23.08
CA LEU A 463 -7.87 -13.68 -23.30
C LEU A 463 -6.97 -13.25 -24.46
N THR A 464 -6.33 -14.19 -25.15
CA THR A 464 -5.46 -13.86 -26.31
C THR A 464 -6.27 -13.41 -27.53
N SER A 465 -7.54 -13.82 -27.57
CA SER A 465 -8.50 -13.34 -28.60
C SER A 465 -9.92 -13.40 -28.03
N GLY A 466 -10.83 -12.69 -28.67
CA GLY A 466 -12.23 -12.76 -28.25
C GLY A 466 -13.10 -11.59 -28.69
N GLU A 467 -14.23 -11.50 -28.00
CA GLU A 467 -15.23 -10.47 -28.23
C GLU A 467 -15.57 -9.76 -26.90
N LEU A 468 -15.78 -8.45 -26.97
CA LEU A 468 -16.30 -7.60 -25.92
C LEU A 468 -17.56 -6.89 -26.39
N ILE A 469 -18.62 -6.95 -25.60
CA ILE A 469 -19.88 -6.27 -25.88
C ILE A 469 -19.89 -4.96 -25.13
N ILE A 470 -20.10 -3.86 -25.86
CA ILE A 470 -20.38 -2.54 -25.31
C ILE A 470 -21.88 -2.29 -25.42
N ASP A 471 -22.50 -1.98 -24.30
CA ASP A 471 -23.91 -1.62 -24.22
C ASP A 471 -24.03 -0.20 -23.65
N LEU A 472 -24.18 0.78 -24.54
CA LEU A 472 -24.33 2.19 -24.18
C LEU A 472 -25.77 2.53 -23.70
N ASN A 473 -26.68 1.54 -23.66
CA ASN A 473 -28.00 1.75 -23.06
C ASN A 473 -27.97 1.83 -21.54
N LYS A 474 -26.88 1.43 -20.91
CA LYS A 474 -26.70 1.60 -19.47
C LYS A 474 -26.71 3.09 -19.09
N ASP A 475 -27.30 3.41 -17.96
CA ASP A 475 -27.46 4.81 -17.51
C ASP A 475 -26.12 5.54 -17.34
N GLU A 476 -25.09 4.82 -16.90
CA GLU A 476 -23.72 5.33 -16.74
C GLU A 476 -23.10 5.85 -18.06
N PHE A 477 -23.61 5.38 -19.22
CA PHE A 477 -23.13 5.78 -20.55
C PHE A 477 -24.09 6.70 -21.30
N SER A 478 -25.10 7.27 -20.63
CA SER A 478 -26.14 8.09 -21.25
C SER A 478 -25.61 9.25 -22.10
N LEU A 479 -24.51 9.88 -21.64
CA LEU A 479 -23.87 10.99 -22.33
C LEU A 479 -23.08 10.56 -23.59
N LEU A 480 -22.80 9.26 -23.74
CA LEU A 480 -22.02 8.72 -24.85
C LEU A 480 -22.87 8.20 -26.01
N ARG A 481 -24.19 8.07 -25.83
CA ARG A 481 -25.09 7.37 -26.78
C ARG A 481 -25.13 7.99 -28.17
N ASN A 482 -24.99 9.31 -28.27
CA ASN A 482 -25.13 10.06 -29.51
C ASN A 482 -23.83 10.75 -29.93
N THR A 483 -22.69 10.25 -29.48
CA THR A 483 -21.37 10.80 -29.81
C THR A 483 -20.57 9.81 -30.62
N ALA A 484 -19.74 10.29 -31.53
CA ALA A 484 -18.71 9.46 -32.14
C ALA A 484 -17.65 9.12 -31.08
N LEU A 485 -17.40 7.82 -30.88
CA LEU A 485 -16.47 7.35 -29.87
C LEU A 485 -15.23 6.74 -30.51
N ALA A 486 -14.07 7.29 -30.21
CA ALA A 486 -12.80 6.63 -30.44
C ALA A 486 -12.56 5.61 -29.31
N CYS A 487 -12.70 4.33 -29.64
CA CYS A 487 -12.51 3.23 -28.71
C CYS A 487 -11.10 2.65 -28.83
N GLN A 488 -10.43 2.44 -27.72
CA GLN A 488 -9.11 1.84 -27.66
C GLN A 488 -9.12 0.60 -26.80
N GLY A 489 -8.51 -0.49 -27.29
CA GLY A 489 -8.30 -1.71 -26.51
C GLY A 489 -7.08 -1.59 -25.62
N HIS A 490 -7.21 -2.14 -24.41
CA HIS A 490 -6.10 -2.27 -23.49
C HIS A 490 -6.00 -3.73 -23.07
N ALA A 491 -4.78 -4.29 -23.07
CA ALA A 491 -4.50 -5.61 -22.56
C ALA A 491 -3.51 -5.51 -21.40
N TRP A 492 -3.73 -6.37 -20.40
CA TRP A 492 -2.95 -6.42 -19.17
C TRP A 492 -2.41 -7.82 -18.95
N ASP A 493 -1.15 -7.91 -18.58
CA ASP A 493 -0.56 -9.17 -18.14
C ASP A 493 -0.66 -9.37 -16.62
N GLN A 494 -0.15 -10.51 -16.16
CA GLN A 494 -0.10 -10.89 -14.73
C GLN A 494 0.77 -9.97 -13.87
N TYR A 495 1.52 -9.07 -14.47
CA TYR A 495 2.40 -8.13 -13.79
C TYR A 495 1.91 -6.68 -13.91
N PHE A 496 0.67 -6.47 -14.31
CA PHE A 496 0.09 -5.16 -14.60
C PHE A 496 0.82 -4.35 -15.68
N ASN A 497 1.57 -4.99 -16.57
CA ASN A 497 1.96 -4.30 -17.77
C ASN A 497 0.73 -4.11 -18.64
N CYS A 498 0.52 -2.87 -19.09
CA CYS A 498 -0.60 -2.51 -19.94
C CYS A 498 -0.11 -2.09 -21.31
N ARG A 499 -0.72 -2.63 -22.33
CA ARG A 499 -0.56 -2.18 -23.72
C ARG A 499 -1.86 -1.66 -24.24
N ALA A 500 -1.79 -0.48 -24.85
CA ALA A 500 -2.91 0.12 -25.55
C ALA A 500 -2.72 -0.10 -27.06
N GLY A 501 -3.74 -0.69 -27.69
CA GLY A 501 -3.73 -0.98 -29.10
C GLY A 501 -4.18 0.18 -29.99
N ASN A 502 -4.55 -0.17 -31.21
CA ASN A 502 -5.13 0.76 -32.18
C ASN A 502 -6.47 1.32 -31.72
N GLU A 503 -6.83 2.45 -32.27
CA GLU A 503 -8.18 3.01 -32.12
C GLU A 503 -9.15 2.39 -33.13
N SER A 504 -10.38 2.21 -32.70
CA SER A 504 -11.49 1.80 -33.53
C SER A 504 -12.72 2.63 -33.18
N PHE A 505 -13.55 2.99 -34.16
CA PHE A 505 -14.55 4.02 -33.97
C PHE A 505 -15.98 3.46 -33.95
N ILE A 506 -16.78 3.89 -32.98
CA ILE A 506 -18.24 3.82 -32.99
C ILE A 506 -18.73 5.14 -33.56
N TYR A 507 -19.47 5.08 -34.64
CA TYR A 507 -20.15 6.24 -35.24
C TYR A 507 -21.59 6.26 -34.74
N SER A 508 -22.03 7.40 -34.22
CA SER A 508 -23.46 7.63 -33.98
C SER A 508 -24.17 7.76 -35.31
N SER A 509 -24.93 6.78 -35.66
CA SER A 509 -25.89 6.86 -36.79
C SER A 509 -27.25 7.26 -36.26
#